data_87914db585ef76ba4e1b061995dab93f
#
_entry.id   87914db585ef76ba4e1b061995dab93f
#
_cell.length_a   1.000
_cell.length_b   1.000
_cell.length_c   1.000
_cell.angle_alpha   90.00
_cell.angle_beta   90.00
_cell.angle_gamma   90.00
#
_symmetry.space_group_name_H-M   'P 1'
#
loop_
_entity.id
_entity.type
_entity.pdbx_description
1 polymer ?
#
loop_
_entity_poly.entity_id
_entity_poly.type
_entity_poly.pdbx_seq_one_letter_code
_entity_poly.pdbx_strand_id
1 'polypeptide(L)'
;MVHYSQDKIRNFCIIAHIDHGKSTLADRIIEKTGLLTSREMQAQILDNMELERERGITIKSQAVRTVYKAKDGEEYIFNLIDTPGHVDFNYEVSRSLAACDGAILVVDAAQGIEAQTLANVYLALDHDLDVVPVINKIDLPSADPDRVAEEIEDVIGLEAHDAPRISAKMGLNIEDVLEAIVHKIPAPKGDPEAPLQALIFDSLYDSYRGVIVFCRVKEGTVKKGTPIQMMATGASYDVVEVGYFGAGQFIPCDELRAGMVGYITASIKNVKDTRVGDTVTNRLNPCASPLPGYKKVTPMVYCGLYPADGAKYPELRDALEKLQLNDASLFFEPETSIALGFGFRCGFLGLLHLEIIQERLEREYNLDLVTTAPGVVYRIHKTNGEVIDLTNPSNMPDPSEIEYMEEPIVSAEIMVTTEFVGAIMQLCQERRGVYLGMEYMEETRALLKYELPLNEIIYDFFDALKSRSRGYASFDYELKGYEQSQLVKLDILINKETVDALSFIVFEGSAYERGRKMCEKLKDEIPKHLFEIPIQAAVGGKIIARETVRAMRKDVLAKCYGGDISRKKKLLEKQKEGKKRMRQVGNVEIPQKAFMSVLKLDDE
;
A
#
# COMPACT_ATOMS: atom_id res chain seq x y z
N MET A 1 -29.76 13.53 24.45
CA MET A 1 -28.53 14.02 23.81
C MET A 1 -28.71 15.45 23.34
N VAL A 2 -27.67 16.28 23.40
CA VAL A 2 -27.72 17.63 22.82
C VAL A 2 -27.84 17.46 21.30
N HIS A 3 -28.95 17.91 20.71
CA HIS A 3 -29.14 17.94 19.26
C HIS A 3 -28.33 19.14 18.72
N TYR A 4 -27.20 18.86 18.13
CA TYR A 4 -26.44 19.87 17.39
C TYR A 4 -27.11 20.14 16.05
N SER A 5 -27.22 21.42 15.69
CA SER A 5 -27.69 21.84 14.38
C SER A 5 -26.64 21.47 13.29
N GLN A 6 -27.09 21.19 12.08
CA GLN A 6 -26.24 20.78 10.95
C GLN A 6 -25.14 21.81 10.60
N ASP A 7 -25.43 23.11 10.80
CA ASP A 7 -24.51 24.23 10.62
C ASP A 7 -23.30 24.19 11.58
N LYS A 8 -23.40 23.44 12.70
CA LYS A 8 -22.33 23.24 13.68
C LYS A 8 -21.50 21.98 13.44
N ILE A 9 -21.71 21.25 12.35
CA ILE A 9 -20.94 20.06 12.01
C ILE A 9 -19.80 20.44 11.05
N ARG A 10 -18.61 19.87 11.27
CA ARG A 10 -17.45 19.95 10.37
C ARG A 10 -16.90 18.54 10.12
N ASN A 11 -16.99 18.09 8.87
CA ASN A 11 -16.46 16.81 8.45
C ASN A 11 -15.19 17.07 7.64
N PHE A 12 -14.07 16.65 8.15
CA PHE A 12 -12.78 16.95 7.52
C PHE A 12 -11.78 15.82 7.68
N CYS A 13 -10.83 15.80 6.80
CA CYS A 13 -9.66 14.94 6.88
C CYS A 13 -8.37 15.76 6.98
N ILE A 14 -7.27 15.07 7.26
CA ILE A 14 -5.92 15.66 7.23
C ILE A 14 -5.17 14.99 6.10
N ILE A 15 -4.70 15.77 5.14
CA ILE A 15 -3.83 15.35 4.04
C ILE A 15 -2.44 15.94 4.22
N ALA A 16 -1.43 15.15 3.99
CA ALA A 16 -0.03 15.56 4.15
C ALA A 16 0.91 14.60 3.42
N HIS A 17 2.10 15.07 3.11
CA HIS A 17 3.20 14.17 2.78
C HIS A 17 3.63 13.35 4.02
N ILE A 18 4.31 12.22 3.78
CA ILE A 18 4.91 11.41 4.84
C ILE A 18 5.83 12.29 5.69
N ASP A 19 5.81 12.12 7.00
CA ASP A 19 6.62 12.87 7.98
C ASP A 19 6.31 14.37 8.11
N HIS A 20 5.33 14.96 7.42
CA HIS A 20 4.93 16.36 7.62
C HIS A 20 4.19 16.60 8.95
N GLY A 21 3.85 15.54 9.69
CA GLY A 21 3.28 15.62 11.03
C GLY A 21 1.77 15.49 11.10
N LYS A 22 1.15 14.79 10.13
CA LYS A 22 -0.28 14.50 10.05
C LYS A 22 -0.82 13.87 11.35
N SER A 23 -0.33 12.70 11.75
CA SER A 23 -0.79 11.97 12.95
C SER A 23 -0.54 12.76 14.23
N THR A 24 0.58 13.52 14.29
CA THR A 24 0.87 14.41 15.42
C THR A 24 -0.15 15.54 15.53
N LEU A 25 -0.60 16.12 14.41
CA LEU A 25 -1.64 17.15 14.43
C LEU A 25 -2.99 16.55 14.83
N ALA A 26 -3.34 15.36 14.34
CA ALA A 26 -4.56 14.64 14.75
C ALA A 26 -4.59 14.41 16.27
N ASP A 27 -3.49 13.95 16.86
CA ASP A 27 -3.35 13.81 18.31
C ASP A 27 -3.58 15.13 19.06
N ARG A 28 -3.04 16.25 18.55
CA ARG A 28 -3.23 17.57 19.16
C ARG A 28 -4.65 18.07 19.06
N ILE A 29 -5.36 17.79 17.96
CA ILE A 29 -6.78 18.11 17.83
C ILE A 29 -7.60 17.33 18.88
N ILE A 30 -7.36 16.03 19.04
CA ILE A 30 -8.03 15.18 20.02
C ILE A 30 -7.74 15.66 21.45
N GLU A 31 -6.49 16.00 21.76
CA GLU A 31 -6.09 16.52 23.07
C GLU A 31 -6.78 17.87 23.40
N LYS A 32 -6.73 18.82 22.45
CA LYS A 32 -7.28 20.17 22.64
C LYS A 32 -8.80 20.21 22.73
N THR A 33 -9.49 19.28 22.08
CA THR A 33 -10.94 19.13 22.18
C THR A 33 -11.38 18.39 23.44
N GLY A 34 -10.44 17.88 24.24
CA GLY A 34 -10.74 17.24 25.53
C GLY A 34 -11.45 15.89 25.43
N LEU A 35 -11.39 15.24 24.26
CA LEU A 35 -11.97 13.90 24.07
C LEU A 35 -11.29 12.86 24.98
N LEU A 36 -10.00 13.02 25.21
CA LEU A 36 -9.19 12.17 26.09
C LEU A 36 -8.45 13.03 27.12
N THR A 37 -8.28 12.48 28.31
CA THR A 37 -7.46 13.12 29.33
C THR A 37 -5.96 12.96 29.01
N SER A 38 -5.11 13.84 29.52
CA SER A 38 -3.66 13.77 29.32
C SER A 38 -3.02 12.46 29.77
N ARG A 39 -3.70 11.67 30.62
CA ARG A 39 -3.25 10.34 31.08
C ARG A 39 -3.62 9.22 30.11
N GLU A 40 -4.68 9.42 29.31
CA GLU A 40 -5.17 8.46 28.32
C GLU A 40 -4.54 8.70 26.94
N MET A 41 -3.95 9.89 26.74
CA MET A 41 -3.25 10.23 25.50
C MET A 41 -2.00 9.36 25.32
N GLN A 42 -1.93 8.70 24.16
CA GLN A 42 -0.76 8.00 23.65
C GLN A 42 -0.35 8.67 22.34
N ALA A 43 0.90 8.55 21.96
CA ALA A 43 1.32 9.02 20.64
C ALA A 43 0.64 8.19 19.55
N GLN A 44 0.18 8.86 18.48
CA GLN A 44 -0.50 8.25 17.35
C GLN A 44 -1.75 7.45 17.80
N ILE A 45 -2.64 8.13 18.52
CA ILE A 45 -3.81 7.49 19.15
C ILE A 45 -4.82 6.93 18.14
N LEU A 46 -4.86 7.48 16.93
CA LEU A 46 -5.67 6.99 15.84
C LEU A 46 -5.04 5.81 15.11
N ASP A 47 -3.72 5.62 15.21
CA ASP A 47 -3.02 4.48 14.64
C ASP A 47 -3.23 3.25 15.55
N ASN A 48 -4.29 2.49 15.28
CA ASN A 48 -4.72 1.37 16.12
C ASN A 48 -3.89 0.10 15.92
N MET A 49 -3.21 -0.03 14.78
CA MET A 49 -2.35 -1.17 14.48
C MET A 49 -0.96 -0.96 15.08
N GLU A 50 -0.36 -2.03 15.61
CA GLU A 50 1.04 -2.02 16.08
C GLU A 50 1.99 -1.65 14.93
N LEU A 51 1.71 -2.16 13.72
CA LEU A 51 2.46 -1.87 12.51
C LEU A 51 2.43 -0.39 12.10
N GLU A 52 1.31 0.30 12.28
CA GLU A 52 1.19 1.74 12.02
C GLU A 52 2.15 2.53 12.91
N ARG A 53 2.19 2.18 14.20
CA ARG A 53 3.07 2.83 15.19
C ARG A 53 4.54 2.53 14.98
N GLU A 54 4.87 1.28 14.65
CA GLU A 54 6.26 0.87 14.37
C GLU A 54 6.83 1.55 13.13
N ARG A 55 6.01 1.67 12.08
CA ARG A 55 6.42 2.25 10.80
C ARG A 55 6.21 3.76 10.74
N GLY A 56 5.47 4.34 11.69
CA GLY A 56 5.15 5.77 11.71
C GLY A 56 4.24 6.23 10.58
N ILE A 57 3.44 5.33 10.01
CA ILE A 57 2.53 5.61 8.90
C ILE A 57 1.11 5.14 9.22
N THR A 58 0.11 5.91 8.83
CA THR A 58 -1.29 5.47 8.86
C THR A 58 -1.55 4.53 7.68
N ILE A 59 -2.03 3.33 7.97
CA ILE A 59 -2.35 2.30 6.97
C ILE A 59 -3.83 2.32 6.66
N LYS A 60 -4.68 2.36 7.70
CA LYS A 60 -6.14 2.36 7.59
C LYS A 60 -6.73 3.67 8.10
N SER A 61 -7.67 4.22 7.35
CA SER A 61 -8.40 5.42 7.76
C SER A 61 -9.16 5.19 9.07
N GLN A 62 -9.07 6.15 9.97
CA GLN A 62 -9.76 6.14 11.25
C GLN A 62 -10.64 7.39 11.35
N ALA A 63 -11.86 7.21 11.85
CA ALA A 63 -12.78 8.31 12.10
C ALA A 63 -12.92 8.56 13.60
N VAL A 64 -12.96 9.82 13.99
CA VAL A 64 -13.22 10.21 15.38
C VAL A 64 -14.08 11.46 15.42
N ARG A 65 -15.06 11.46 16.33
CA ARG A 65 -15.92 12.61 16.61
C ARG A 65 -15.48 13.28 17.89
N THR A 66 -15.24 14.60 17.82
CA THR A 66 -14.95 15.43 18.98
C THR A 66 -15.88 16.64 19.01
N VAL A 67 -15.91 17.36 20.13
CA VAL A 67 -16.66 18.59 20.30
C VAL A 67 -15.68 19.70 20.64
N TYR A 68 -15.71 20.77 19.87
CA TYR A 68 -14.88 21.95 20.08
C TYR A 68 -15.72 23.16 20.45
N LYS A 69 -15.35 23.83 21.54
CA LYS A 69 -15.95 25.11 21.93
C LYS A 69 -15.10 26.24 21.32
N ALA A 70 -15.63 26.86 20.27
CA ALA A 70 -14.96 27.90 19.53
C ALA A 70 -14.91 29.26 20.26
N LYS A 71 -14.10 30.17 19.73
CA LYS A 71 -13.97 31.55 20.28
C LYS A 71 -15.28 32.37 20.21
N ASP A 72 -16.19 31.99 19.31
CA ASP A 72 -17.54 32.58 19.24
C ASP A 72 -18.46 32.16 20.40
N GLY A 73 -18.00 31.22 21.24
CA GLY A 73 -18.73 30.68 22.40
C GLY A 73 -19.63 29.49 22.09
N GLU A 74 -19.77 29.12 20.81
CA GLU A 74 -20.58 28.01 20.34
C GLU A 74 -19.79 26.68 20.33
N GLU A 75 -20.53 25.57 20.37
CA GLU A 75 -19.95 24.22 20.28
C GLU A 75 -20.13 23.66 18.88
N TYR A 76 -19.04 23.16 18.33
CA TYR A 76 -18.97 22.53 17.02
C TYR A 76 -18.64 21.06 17.14
N ILE A 77 -19.30 20.24 16.31
CA ILE A 77 -18.95 18.83 16.15
C ILE A 77 -17.90 18.71 15.06
N PHE A 78 -16.76 18.14 15.40
CA PHE A 78 -15.68 17.80 14.48
C PHE A 78 -15.69 16.30 14.23
N ASN A 79 -15.95 15.89 13.01
CA ASN A 79 -15.72 14.53 12.54
C ASN A 79 -14.40 14.53 11.77
N LEU A 80 -13.33 14.15 12.45
CA LEU A 80 -12.00 13.99 11.85
C LEU A 80 -11.90 12.58 11.26
N ILE A 81 -11.51 12.50 9.98
CA ILE A 81 -11.18 11.24 9.32
C ILE A 81 -9.68 11.29 9.01
N ASP A 82 -8.90 10.52 9.74
CA ASP A 82 -7.46 10.39 9.47
C ASP A 82 -7.23 9.52 8.25
N THR A 83 -6.37 9.95 7.34
CA THR A 83 -6.14 9.31 6.03
C THR A 83 -4.71 8.79 5.94
N PRO A 84 -4.45 7.69 5.21
CA PRO A 84 -3.08 7.32 4.86
C PRO A 84 -2.36 8.44 4.11
N GLY A 85 -1.02 8.47 4.22
CA GLY A 85 -0.19 9.46 3.49
C GLY A 85 0.65 8.85 2.37
N HIS A 86 0.59 7.54 2.15
CA HIS A 86 1.44 6.84 1.19
C HIS A 86 0.70 6.55 -0.13
N VAL A 87 1.41 6.61 -1.27
CA VAL A 87 0.85 6.40 -2.61
C VAL A 87 0.11 5.07 -2.76
N ASP A 88 0.59 3.99 -2.16
CA ASP A 88 -0.05 2.67 -2.22
C ASP A 88 -1.48 2.68 -1.64
N PHE A 89 -1.81 3.67 -0.80
CA PHE A 89 -3.11 3.79 -0.14
C PHE A 89 -3.98 4.92 -0.70
N ASN A 90 -3.68 5.46 -1.88
CA ASN A 90 -4.49 6.51 -2.53
C ASN A 90 -5.98 6.14 -2.62
N TYR A 91 -6.30 4.85 -2.72
CA TYR A 91 -7.67 4.37 -2.69
C TYR A 91 -8.37 4.60 -1.33
N GLU A 92 -7.67 4.35 -0.21
CA GLU A 92 -8.18 4.65 1.14
C GLU A 92 -8.35 6.15 1.34
N VAL A 93 -7.40 6.94 0.82
CA VAL A 93 -7.48 8.41 0.82
C VAL A 93 -8.74 8.87 0.09
N SER A 94 -8.94 8.46 -1.16
CA SER A 94 -10.12 8.84 -1.96
C SER A 94 -11.45 8.51 -1.29
N ARG A 95 -11.55 7.37 -0.61
CA ARG A 95 -12.76 6.99 0.15
C ARG A 95 -13.03 7.94 1.32
N SER A 96 -12.00 8.27 2.06
CA SER A 96 -12.08 9.15 3.21
C SER A 96 -12.45 10.57 2.80
N LEU A 97 -11.86 11.06 1.69
CA LEU A 97 -12.18 12.37 1.13
C LEU A 97 -13.67 12.48 0.76
N ALA A 98 -14.27 11.46 0.15
CA ALA A 98 -15.70 11.48 -0.21
C ALA A 98 -16.66 11.57 1.00
N ALA A 99 -16.19 11.24 2.21
CA ALA A 99 -16.96 11.40 3.44
C ALA A 99 -16.79 12.78 4.09
N CYS A 100 -15.88 13.61 3.58
CA CYS A 100 -15.54 14.94 4.10
C CYS A 100 -16.26 16.08 3.36
N ASP A 101 -16.21 17.26 3.93
CA ASP A 101 -16.63 18.54 3.35
C ASP A 101 -15.42 19.48 3.20
N GLY A 102 -14.28 19.17 3.83
CA GLY A 102 -13.04 19.89 3.69
C GLY A 102 -11.83 19.05 4.08
N ALA A 103 -10.63 19.54 3.76
CA ALA A 103 -9.36 18.91 4.06
C ALA A 103 -8.37 19.91 4.67
N ILE A 104 -7.64 19.48 5.70
CA ILE A 104 -6.51 20.22 6.26
C ILE A 104 -5.25 19.75 5.53
N LEU A 105 -4.61 20.65 4.80
CA LEU A 105 -3.34 20.39 4.13
C LEU A 105 -2.18 20.76 5.06
N VAL A 106 -1.44 19.78 5.55
CA VAL A 106 -0.27 20.02 6.41
C VAL A 106 1.00 20.03 5.58
N VAL A 107 1.71 21.16 5.61
CA VAL A 107 2.98 21.33 4.91
C VAL A 107 4.09 21.64 5.93
N ASP A 108 5.25 21.00 5.77
CA ASP A 108 6.43 21.21 6.61
C ASP A 108 7.07 22.56 6.29
N ALA A 109 7.28 23.41 7.31
CA ALA A 109 7.89 24.74 7.16
C ALA A 109 9.35 24.71 6.65
N ALA A 110 10.03 23.59 6.72
CA ALA A 110 11.39 23.43 6.21
C ALA A 110 11.44 22.79 4.82
N GLN A 111 10.62 21.76 4.59
CA GLN A 111 10.63 21.00 3.34
C GLN A 111 9.74 21.63 2.24
N GLY A 112 8.62 22.27 2.63
CA GLY A 112 7.66 22.82 1.67
C GLY A 112 6.80 21.75 0.99
N ILE A 113 6.39 22.00 -0.26
CA ILE A 113 5.53 21.11 -1.06
C ILE A 113 6.35 19.93 -1.58
N GLU A 114 5.76 18.74 -1.50
CA GLU A 114 6.30 17.48 -2.01
C GLU A 114 5.35 16.89 -3.06
N ALA A 115 5.82 15.91 -3.89
CA ALA A 115 5.00 15.34 -4.97
C ALA A 115 3.66 14.77 -4.46
N GLN A 116 3.67 14.04 -3.33
CA GLN A 116 2.45 13.52 -2.71
C GLN A 116 1.52 14.63 -2.17
N THR A 117 2.07 15.79 -1.81
CA THR A 117 1.27 16.95 -1.41
C THR A 117 0.37 17.37 -2.56
N LEU A 118 0.93 17.52 -3.76
CA LEU A 118 0.17 17.87 -4.97
C LEU A 118 -0.88 16.82 -5.30
N ALA A 119 -0.50 15.53 -5.33
CA ALA A 119 -1.43 14.45 -5.63
C ALA A 119 -2.62 14.42 -4.65
N ASN A 120 -2.37 14.56 -3.35
CA ASN A 120 -3.42 14.60 -2.34
C ASN A 120 -4.34 15.83 -2.46
N VAL A 121 -3.79 16.99 -2.83
CA VAL A 121 -4.59 18.20 -3.06
C VAL A 121 -5.48 18.02 -4.29
N TYR A 122 -4.96 17.50 -5.40
CA TYR A 122 -5.78 17.24 -6.60
C TYR A 122 -6.90 16.23 -6.30
N LEU A 123 -6.62 15.17 -5.54
CA LEU A 123 -7.66 14.25 -5.09
C LEU A 123 -8.73 14.95 -4.23
N ALA A 124 -8.34 15.87 -3.35
CA ALA A 124 -9.30 16.63 -2.55
C ALA A 124 -10.16 17.55 -3.41
N LEU A 125 -9.57 18.23 -4.39
CA LEU A 125 -10.28 19.09 -5.35
C LEU A 125 -11.23 18.29 -6.27
N ASP A 126 -10.85 17.09 -6.69
CA ASP A 126 -11.72 16.18 -7.47
C ASP A 126 -12.98 15.76 -6.70
N HIS A 127 -12.93 15.82 -5.35
CA HIS A 127 -14.07 15.59 -4.47
C HIS A 127 -14.80 16.88 -4.03
N ASP A 128 -14.50 18.02 -4.66
CA ASP A 128 -15.07 19.35 -4.34
C ASP A 128 -14.87 19.75 -2.85
N LEU A 129 -13.73 19.41 -2.25
CA LEU A 129 -13.40 19.76 -0.87
C LEU A 129 -12.76 21.14 -0.77
N ASP A 130 -13.15 21.90 0.27
CA ASP A 130 -12.42 23.11 0.65
C ASP A 130 -11.12 22.72 1.36
N VAL A 131 -9.98 23.12 0.79
CA VAL A 131 -8.66 22.79 1.31
C VAL A 131 -8.11 23.96 2.14
N VAL A 132 -7.76 23.68 3.39
CA VAL A 132 -7.23 24.67 4.35
C VAL A 132 -5.76 24.36 4.60
N PRO A 133 -4.81 25.20 4.13
CA PRO A 133 -3.39 24.98 4.37
C PRO A 133 -3.02 25.29 5.83
N VAL A 134 -2.07 24.49 6.36
CA VAL A 134 -1.48 24.63 7.70
C VAL A 134 0.02 24.37 7.58
N ILE A 135 0.83 25.32 8.04
CA ILE A 135 2.29 25.24 7.98
C ILE A 135 2.81 24.74 9.32
N ASN A 136 3.37 23.52 9.32
CA ASN A 136 3.81 22.82 10.52
C ASN A 136 5.33 22.84 10.69
N LYS A 137 5.79 22.47 11.89
CA LYS A 137 7.21 22.36 12.30
C LYS A 137 7.95 23.70 12.31
N ILE A 138 7.26 24.78 12.67
CA ILE A 138 7.89 26.11 12.82
C ILE A 138 8.97 26.17 13.92
N ASP A 139 9.07 25.13 14.74
CA ASP A 139 10.08 24.94 15.78
C ASP A 139 11.46 24.50 15.25
N LEU A 140 11.54 24.08 14.00
CA LEU A 140 12.80 23.66 13.39
C LEU A 140 13.69 24.87 13.05
N PRO A 141 15.03 24.78 13.24
CA PRO A 141 15.95 25.85 12.90
C PRO A 141 15.97 26.22 11.40
N SER A 142 15.59 25.28 10.53
CA SER A 142 15.50 25.42 9.08
C SER A 142 14.12 25.86 8.59
N ALA A 143 13.18 26.13 9.51
CA ALA A 143 11.81 26.50 9.14
C ALA A 143 11.77 27.90 8.52
N ASP A 144 11.10 28.02 7.38
CA ASP A 144 10.80 29.28 6.71
C ASP A 144 9.31 29.30 6.31
N PRO A 145 8.41 29.65 7.24
CA PRO A 145 6.98 29.62 7.01
C PRO A 145 6.51 30.62 5.93
N ASP A 146 7.22 31.75 5.77
CA ASP A 146 6.84 32.76 4.77
C ASP A 146 7.10 32.24 3.36
N ARG A 147 8.27 31.67 3.11
CA ARG A 147 8.61 31.00 1.85
C ARG A 147 7.62 29.90 1.51
N VAL A 148 7.28 29.05 2.49
CA VAL A 148 6.34 27.94 2.26
C VAL A 148 4.92 28.45 1.99
N ALA A 149 4.50 29.56 2.59
CA ALA A 149 3.21 30.18 2.26
C ALA A 149 3.18 30.68 0.81
N GLU A 150 4.23 31.37 0.36
CA GLU A 150 4.38 31.78 -1.06
C GLU A 150 4.40 30.58 -1.99
N GLU A 151 5.13 29.50 -1.65
CA GLU A 151 5.18 28.25 -2.42
C GLU A 151 3.78 27.61 -2.58
N ILE A 152 2.97 27.57 -1.51
CA ILE A 152 1.60 27.06 -1.57
C ILE A 152 0.72 27.90 -2.51
N GLU A 153 0.86 29.23 -2.48
CA GLU A 153 0.08 30.12 -3.34
C GLU A 153 0.51 29.99 -4.81
N ASP A 154 1.79 29.95 -5.08
CA ASP A 154 2.33 29.92 -6.44
C ASP A 154 2.13 28.56 -7.12
N VAL A 155 2.31 27.46 -6.38
CA VAL A 155 2.30 26.11 -6.94
C VAL A 155 0.90 25.49 -6.93
N ILE A 156 0.14 25.67 -5.84
CA ILE A 156 -1.17 25.07 -5.67
C ILE A 156 -2.31 26.05 -5.98
N GLY A 157 -2.08 27.34 -5.79
CA GLY A 157 -3.09 28.38 -5.95
C GLY A 157 -4.04 28.53 -4.76
N LEU A 158 -3.65 28.05 -3.57
CA LEU A 158 -4.40 28.20 -2.34
C LEU A 158 -3.91 29.41 -1.55
N GLU A 159 -4.82 30.24 -1.02
CA GLU A 159 -4.45 31.35 -0.12
C GLU A 159 -3.78 30.82 1.15
N ALA A 160 -2.50 31.15 1.38
CA ALA A 160 -1.70 30.62 2.48
C ALA A 160 -1.06 31.69 3.37
N HIS A 161 -1.16 32.99 3.04
CA HIS A 161 -0.61 34.06 3.88
C HIS A 161 -1.18 34.04 5.31
N ASP A 162 -2.49 33.76 5.43
CA ASP A 162 -3.19 33.65 6.72
C ASP A 162 -3.28 32.19 7.22
N ALA A 163 -2.50 31.28 6.65
CA ALA A 163 -2.47 29.90 7.10
C ALA A 163 -1.92 29.78 8.53
N PRO A 164 -2.54 28.96 9.40
CA PRO A 164 -2.03 28.69 10.72
C PRO A 164 -0.58 28.17 10.67
N ARG A 165 0.31 28.81 11.42
CA ARG A 165 1.73 28.45 11.55
C ARG A 165 1.93 27.76 12.88
N ILE A 166 2.16 26.45 12.87
CA ILE A 166 2.10 25.62 14.07
C ILE A 166 3.37 24.81 14.31
N SER A 167 3.51 24.34 15.53
CA SER A 167 4.31 23.16 15.85
C SER A 167 3.41 22.13 16.52
N ALA A 168 2.99 21.12 15.77
CA ALA A 168 2.21 20.03 16.32
C ALA A 168 2.98 19.28 17.42
N LYS A 169 4.29 19.11 17.26
CA LYS A 169 5.17 18.49 18.26
C LYS A 169 5.18 19.26 19.59
N MET A 170 5.30 20.57 19.54
CA MET A 170 5.36 21.44 20.73
C MET A 170 3.98 21.90 21.22
N GLY A 171 2.91 21.60 20.45
CA GLY A 171 1.55 22.04 20.75
C GLY A 171 1.33 23.54 20.58
N LEU A 172 2.15 24.21 19.75
CA LEU A 172 2.04 25.65 19.50
C LEU A 172 0.97 25.95 18.45
N ASN A 173 0.15 26.97 18.71
CA ASN A 173 -0.85 27.55 17.80
C ASN A 173 -1.91 26.55 17.29
N ILE A 174 -2.15 25.46 18.00
CA ILE A 174 -3.14 24.44 17.57
C ILE A 174 -4.56 25.02 17.56
N GLU A 175 -4.87 25.98 18.44
CA GLU A 175 -6.17 26.64 18.47
C GLU A 175 -6.47 27.40 17.18
N ASP A 176 -5.47 27.94 16.50
CA ASP A 176 -5.67 28.63 15.23
C ASP A 176 -6.10 27.67 14.11
N VAL A 177 -5.65 26.41 14.17
CA VAL A 177 -6.14 25.36 13.28
C VAL A 177 -7.60 25.01 13.57
N LEU A 178 -7.99 24.89 14.86
CA LEU A 178 -9.36 24.60 15.26
C LEU A 178 -10.32 25.71 14.82
N GLU A 179 -9.91 26.98 14.97
CA GLU A 179 -10.70 28.11 14.48
C GLU A 179 -10.76 28.15 12.95
N ALA A 180 -9.64 27.84 12.26
CA ALA A 180 -9.65 27.74 10.80
C ALA A 180 -10.64 26.65 10.31
N ILE A 181 -10.73 25.51 10.99
CA ILE A 181 -11.72 24.47 10.70
C ILE A 181 -13.15 25.01 10.85
N VAL A 182 -13.44 25.75 11.92
CA VAL A 182 -14.78 26.35 12.17
C VAL A 182 -15.16 27.31 11.05
N HIS A 183 -14.23 28.16 10.61
CA HIS A 183 -14.51 29.28 9.71
C HIS A 183 -14.35 28.96 8.23
N LYS A 184 -13.40 28.10 7.85
CA LYS A 184 -13.03 27.83 6.45
C LYS A 184 -13.64 26.53 5.92
N ILE A 185 -13.96 25.54 6.76
CA ILE A 185 -14.62 24.31 6.31
C ILE A 185 -16.15 24.52 6.37
N PRO A 186 -16.86 24.26 5.26
CA PRO A 186 -18.32 24.45 5.23
C PRO A 186 -19.05 23.44 6.11
N ALA A 187 -20.23 23.82 6.55
CA ALA A 187 -21.16 22.89 7.14
C ALA A 187 -21.69 21.91 6.09
N PRO A 188 -21.98 20.65 6.45
CA PRO A 188 -22.52 19.67 5.53
C PRO A 188 -23.89 20.10 5.00
N LYS A 189 -24.14 19.80 3.73
CA LYS A 189 -25.44 19.99 3.09
C LYS A 189 -26.29 18.72 3.22
N GLY A 190 -27.60 18.82 2.98
CA GLY A 190 -28.54 17.71 2.95
C GLY A 190 -29.82 17.98 3.76
N ASP A 191 -30.89 17.29 3.40
CA ASP A 191 -32.21 17.40 4.05
C ASP A 191 -32.48 16.16 4.93
N PRO A 192 -32.61 16.30 6.26
CA PRO A 192 -32.90 15.17 7.15
C PRO A 192 -34.26 14.48 6.90
N GLU A 193 -35.21 15.16 6.24
CA GLU A 193 -36.53 14.62 5.92
C GLU A 193 -36.62 13.97 4.53
N ALA A 194 -35.55 14.09 3.71
CA ALA A 194 -35.47 13.43 2.40
C ALA A 194 -35.35 11.90 2.54
N PRO A 195 -35.58 11.13 1.46
CA PRO A 195 -35.29 9.70 1.46
C PRO A 195 -33.81 9.42 1.82
N LEU A 196 -33.60 8.42 2.68
CA LEU A 196 -32.25 8.07 3.17
C LEU A 196 -31.28 7.80 2.02
N GLN A 197 -30.14 8.48 2.05
CA GLN A 197 -29.04 8.28 1.14
C GLN A 197 -27.72 8.41 1.92
N ALA A 198 -27.11 7.27 2.25
CA ALA A 198 -25.86 7.24 3.01
C ALA A 198 -24.77 6.51 2.22
N LEU A 199 -23.59 7.15 2.09
CA LEU A 199 -22.42 6.60 1.42
C LEU A 199 -21.64 5.72 2.37
N ILE A 200 -21.35 4.49 1.97
CA ILE A 200 -20.42 3.60 2.69
C ILE A 200 -18.99 3.99 2.29
N PHE A 201 -18.22 4.53 3.23
CA PHE A 201 -16.83 4.87 2.95
C PHE A 201 -15.84 3.81 3.49
N ASP A 202 -16.22 3.01 4.50
CA ASP A 202 -15.43 1.88 5.01
C ASP A 202 -16.34 0.84 5.69
N SER A 203 -15.78 -0.31 6.06
CA SER A 203 -16.46 -1.31 6.86
C SER A 203 -15.47 -2.10 7.71
N LEU A 204 -15.97 -2.64 8.83
CA LEU A 204 -15.21 -3.50 9.73
C LEU A 204 -16.01 -4.76 10.03
N TYR A 205 -15.38 -5.91 9.94
CA TYR A 205 -15.99 -7.15 10.40
C TYR A 205 -15.67 -7.41 11.86
N ASP A 206 -16.71 -7.55 12.65
CA ASP A 206 -16.66 -7.93 14.05
C ASP A 206 -17.33 -9.31 14.22
N SER A 207 -16.68 -10.24 14.93
CA SER A 207 -17.18 -11.62 15.09
C SER A 207 -18.51 -11.72 15.85
N TYR A 208 -18.85 -10.70 16.66
CA TYR A 208 -20.08 -10.66 17.47
C TYR A 208 -21.17 -9.81 16.82
N ARG A 209 -20.81 -8.67 16.22
CA ARG A 209 -21.75 -7.69 15.64
C ARG A 209 -21.99 -7.93 14.15
N GLY A 210 -21.17 -8.74 13.49
CA GLY A 210 -21.12 -8.87 12.04
C GLY A 210 -20.42 -7.69 11.38
N VAL A 211 -20.83 -7.31 10.17
CA VAL A 211 -20.26 -6.15 9.48
C VAL A 211 -20.79 -4.86 10.12
N ILE A 212 -19.86 -4.01 10.54
CA ILE A 212 -20.11 -2.64 10.98
C ILE A 212 -19.83 -1.75 9.77
N VAL A 213 -20.84 -1.07 9.26
CA VAL A 213 -20.77 -0.21 8.09
C VAL A 213 -20.45 1.21 8.52
N PHE A 214 -19.37 1.80 8.02
CA PHE A 214 -19.01 3.19 8.25
C PHE A 214 -19.62 4.05 7.14
N CYS A 215 -20.43 5.00 7.52
CA CYS A 215 -21.18 5.77 6.55
C CYS A 215 -21.19 7.27 6.81
N ARG A 216 -21.32 8.02 5.72
CA ARG A 216 -21.69 9.42 5.70
C ARG A 216 -23.13 9.54 5.22
N VAL A 217 -24.01 10.04 6.07
CA VAL A 217 -25.39 10.34 5.68
C VAL A 217 -25.41 11.64 4.88
N LYS A 218 -25.76 11.56 3.60
CA LYS A 218 -25.88 12.72 2.71
C LYS A 218 -27.30 13.30 2.78
N GLU A 219 -28.33 12.44 2.74
CA GLU A 219 -29.75 12.82 2.82
C GLU A 219 -30.50 11.89 3.78
N GLY A 220 -31.54 12.41 4.38
CA GLY A 220 -32.46 11.63 5.23
C GLY A 220 -31.90 11.34 6.63
N THR A 221 -32.54 10.39 7.28
CA THR A 221 -32.26 9.99 8.66
C THR A 221 -32.29 8.47 8.78
N VAL A 222 -31.35 7.90 9.51
CA VAL A 222 -31.28 6.46 9.85
C VAL A 222 -31.24 6.30 11.37
N LYS A 223 -32.03 5.35 11.89
CA LYS A 223 -32.11 5.03 13.33
C LYS A 223 -32.31 3.54 13.53
N LYS A 224 -32.20 3.09 14.77
CA LYS A 224 -32.51 1.71 15.13
C LYS A 224 -33.88 1.28 14.61
N GLY A 225 -33.97 0.10 13.97
CA GLY A 225 -35.17 -0.45 13.38
C GLY A 225 -35.49 0.08 11.98
N THR A 226 -34.70 0.99 11.40
CA THR A 226 -34.89 1.41 10.01
C THR A 226 -34.60 0.23 9.07
N PRO A 227 -35.55 -0.14 8.19
CA PRO A 227 -35.32 -1.16 7.18
C PRO A 227 -34.44 -0.56 6.07
N ILE A 228 -33.22 -1.03 5.94
CA ILE A 228 -32.25 -0.54 4.97
C ILE A 228 -32.07 -1.51 3.80
N GLN A 229 -31.63 -0.97 2.67
CA GLN A 229 -31.22 -1.71 1.49
C GLN A 229 -29.92 -1.16 0.94
N MET A 230 -29.00 -2.07 0.61
CA MET A 230 -27.79 -1.77 -0.13
C MET A 230 -28.14 -1.67 -1.61
N MET A 231 -27.87 -0.53 -2.26
CA MET A 231 -28.36 -0.31 -3.63
C MET A 231 -27.59 -1.13 -4.68
N ALA A 232 -26.28 -1.35 -4.50
CA ALA A 232 -25.48 -2.10 -5.47
C ALA A 232 -25.69 -3.62 -5.38
N THR A 233 -25.89 -4.16 -4.18
CA THR A 233 -26.06 -5.61 -3.97
C THR A 233 -27.51 -6.05 -3.86
N GLY A 234 -28.43 -5.10 -3.58
CA GLY A 234 -29.85 -5.37 -3.33
C GLY A 234 -30.14 -6.01 -1.95
N ALA A 235 -29.11 -6.27 -1.16
CA ALA A 235 -29.24 -6.88 0.16
C ALA A 235 -30.01 -5.96 1.12
N SER A 236 -30.90 -6.54 1.93
CA SER A 236 -31.78 -5.79 2.83
C SER A 236 -31.63 -6.28 4.25
N TYR A 237 -31.61 -5.34 5.18
CA TYR A 237 -31.43 -5.59 6.61
C TYR A 237 -32.23 -4.61 7.45
N ASP A 238 -32.43 -4.95 8.71
CA ASP A 238 -32.99 -4.01 9.68
C ASP A 238 -31.87 -3.49 10.60
N VAL A 239 -31.78 -2.19 10.79
CA VAL A 239 -30.75 -1.55 11.62
C VAL A 239 -30.90 -1.97 13.07
N VAL A 240 -29.84 -2.52 13.64
CA VAL A 240 -29.77 -2.92 15.05
C VAL A 240 -29.30 -1.76 15.92
N GLU A 241 -28.27 -1.06 15.48
CA GLU A 241 -27.67 0.07 16.19
C GLU A 241 -27.07 1.06 15.19
N VAL A 242 -27.13 2.33 15.55
CA VAL A 242 -26.40 3.42 14.90
C VAL A 242 -25.57 4.16 15.93
N GLY A 243 -24.48 4.79 15.52
CA GLY A 243 -23.64 5.53 16.43
C GLY A 243 -22.53 6.30 15.72
N TYR A 244 -21.66 6.90 16.50
CA TYR A 244 -20.51 7.67 16.04
C TYR A 244 -19.21 7.14 16.65
N PHE A 245 -18.09 7.61 16.12
CA PHE A 245 -16.76 7.12 16.48
C PHE A 245 -16.18 7.94 17.65
N GLY A 246 -15.82 7.29 18.74
CA GLY A 246 -14.95 7.83 19.78
C GLY A 246 -13.49 7.47 19.50
N ALA A 247 -12.59 7.85 20.40
CA ALA A 247 -11.19 7.41 20.32
C ALA A 247 -11.11 5.91 20.62
N GLY A 248 -10.96 5.10 19.56
CA GLY A 248 -10.85 3.65 19.65
C GLY A 248 -12.13 2.91 20.09
N GLN A 249 -13.31 3.54 20.07
CA GLN A 249 -14.57 2.92 20.50
C GLN A 249 -15.78 3.42 19.71
N PHE A 250 -16.80 2.54 19.63
CA PHE A 250 -18.09 2.83 19.01
C PHE A 250 -19.07 3.35 20.06
N ILE A 251 -19.63 4.55 19.86
CA ILE A 251 -20.55 5.20 20.80
C ILE A 251 -21.95 5.20 20.18
N PRO A 252 -22.92 4.42 20.73
CA PRO A 252 -24.28 4.40 20.23
C PRO A 252 -24.99 5.76 20.34
N CYS A 253 -25.85 6.05 19.36
CA CYS A 253 -26.74 7.23 19.40
C CYS A 253 -28.16 6.87 18.95
N ASP A 254 -29.07 7.81 19.08
CA ASP A 254 -30.49 7.56 18.75
C ASP A 254 -30.71 7.50 17.23
N GLU A 255 -30.03 8.39 16.50
CA GLU A 255 -30.15 8.50 15.05
C GLU A 255 -28.91 9.16 14.42
N LEU A 256 -28.70 8.91 13.12
CA LEU A 256 -27.78 9.65 12.24
C LEU A 256 -28.62 10.40 11.20
N ARG A 257 -28.44 11.72 11.12
CA ARG A 257 -29.11 12.60 10.17
C ARG A 257 -28.21 13.05 9.05
N ALA A 258 -28.80 13.62 8.01
CA ALA A 258 -28.07 14.28 6.92
C ALA A 258 -26.94 15.15 7.47
N GLY A 259 -25.74 15.00 6.90
CA GLY A 259 -24.53 15.68 7.34
C GLY A 259 -23.68 14.92 8.36
N MET A 260 -24.20 13.88 9.01
CA MET A 260 -23.45 13.14 10.03
C MET A 260 -22.59 12.02 9.46
N VAL A 261 -21.45 11.80 10.09
CA VAL A 261 -20.56 10.63 9.91
C VAL A 261 -20.76 9.70 11.10
N GLY A 262 -20.90 8.40 10.82
CA GLY A 262 -21.11 7.42 11.88
C GLY A 262 -21.10 5.99 11.35
N TYR A 263 -21.59 5.08 12.17
CA TYR A 263 -21.67 3.65 11.82
C TYR A 263 -23.09 3.11 11.94
N ILE A 264 -23.32 2.04 11.17
CA ILE A 264 -24.56 1.26 11.18
C ILE A 264 -24.20 -0.21 11.44
N THR A 265 -24.90 -0.86 12.38
CA THR A 265 -24.89 -2.32 12.50
C THR A 265 -26.25 -2.89 12.16
N ALA A 266 -26.28 -3.97 11.41
CA ALA A 266 -27.53 -4.63 10.98
C ALA A 266 -27.38 -6.17 10.96
N SER A 267 -26.53 -6.73 11.82
CA SER A 267 -26.23 -8.17 11.91
C SER A 267 -25.88 -8.82 10.56
N ILE A 268 -25.20 -8.09 9.71
CA ILE A 268 -24.78 -8.55 8.39
C ILE A 268 -23.68 -9.57 8.56
N LYS A 269 -23.93 -10.81 8.14
CA LYS A 269 -22.97 -11.92 8.28
C LYS A 269 -22.13 -12.12 7.01
N ASN A 270 -22.69 -11.81 5.85
CA ASN A 270 -22.00 -11.94 4.58
C ASN A 270 -21.43 -10.59 4.16
N VAL A 271 -20.11 -10.48 4.19
CA VAL A 271 -19.41 -9.22 3.85
C VAL A 271 -19.61 -8.83 2.39
N LYS A 272 -19.84 -9.78 1.50
CA LYS A 272 -20.12 -9.50 0.08
C LYS A 272 -21.41 -8.70 -0.14
N ASP A 273 -22.27 -8.62 0.86
CA ASP A 273 -23.50 -7.84 0.81
C ASP A 273 -23.27 -6.35 1.06
N THR A 274 -22.12 -5.99 1.63
CA THR A 274 -21.70 -4.60 1.84
C THR A 274 -20.48 -4.31 0.99
N ARG A 275 -20.58 -3.32 0.13
CA ARG A 275 -19.45 -2.85 -0.68
C ARG A 275 -19.13 -1.42 -0.30
N VAL A 276 -17.86 -1.13 -0.11
CA VAL A 276 -17.39 0.25 0.05
C VAL A 276 -17.70 1.01 -1.24
N GLY A 277 -18.28 2.21 -1.10
CA GLY A 277 -18.80 3.00 -2.21
C GLY A 277 -20.27 2.73 -2.56
N ASP A 278 -20.91 1.76 -1.90
CA ASP A 278 -22.35 1.53 -2.07
C ASP A 278 -23.18 2.58 -1.32
N THR A 279 -24.42 2.72 -1.72
CA THR A 279 -25.40 3.60 -1.10
C THR A 279 -26.37 2.80 -0.25
N VAL A 280 -26.50 3.19 1.00
CA VAL A 280 -27.56 2.67 1.89
C VAL A 280 -28.79 3.56 1.77
N THR A 281 -29.94 2.93 1.47
CA THR A 281 -31.23 3.61 1.40
C THR A 281 -32.27 2.96 2.31
N ASN A 282 -33.41 3.63 2.52
CA ASN A 282 -34.53 3.03 3.23
C ASN A 282 -35.34 2.15 2.27
N ARG A 283 -35.47 0.86 2.57
CA ARG A 283 -36.22 -0.11 1.74
C ARG A 283 -37.66 0.30 1.46
N LEU A 284 -38.34 0.97 2.42
CA LEU A 284 -39.74 1.37 2.30
C LEU A 284 -39.92 2.71 1.58
N ASN A 285 -38.89 3.56 1.56
CA ASN A 285 -38.86 4.83 0.85
C ASN A 285 -37.46 5.03 0.25
N PRO A 286 -37.11 4.30 -0.85
CA PRO A 286 -35.79 4.34 -1.41
C PRO A 286 -35.51 5.67 -2.11
N CYS A 287 -34.23 6.11 -2.07
CA CYS A 287 -33.79 7.24 -2.85
C CYS A 287 -33.83 6.94 -4.37
N ALA A 288 -33.93 8.00 -5.18
CA ALA A 288 -34.13 7.86 -6.63
C ALA A 288 -32.90 7.31 -7.37
N SER A 289 -31.69 7.61 -6.87
CA SER A 289 -30.43 7.21 -7.47
C SER A 289 -29.36 6.92 -6.42
N PRO A 290 -28.43 6.00 -6.67
CA PRO A 290 -27.27 5.82 -5.79
C PRO A 290 -26.35 7.05 -5.86
N LEU A 291 -25.56 7.24 -4.80
CA LEU A 291 -24.45 8.18 -4.80
C LEU A 291 -23.37 7.69 -5.78
N PRO A 292 -22.54 8.58 -6.34
CA PRO A 292 -21.36 8.17 -7.08
C PRO A 292 -20.51 7.21 -6.22
N GLY A 293 -20.35 6.00 -6.71
CA GLY A 293 -19.50 5.00 -6.04
C GLY A 293 -18.01 5.19 -6.36
N TYR A 294 -17.18 4.45 -5.68
CA TYR A 294 -15.73 4.47 -5.96
C TYR A 294 -15.40 3.64 -7.21
N LYS A 295 -14.34 4.06 -7.90
CA LYS A 295 -13.75 3.25 -8.98
C LYS A 295 -13.27 1.92 -8.39
N LYS A 296 -13.50 0.81 -9.12
CA LYS A 296 -12.98 -0.49 -8.71
C LYS A 296 -11.45 -0.44 -8.74
N VAL A 297 -10.83 -0.78 -7.63
CA VAL A 297 -9.38 -0.86 -7.56
C VAL A 297 -8.89 -2.12 -8.22
N THR A 298 -7.89 -1.97 -9.07
CA THR A 298 -7.21 -3.08 -9.71
C THR A 298 -5.84 -3.24 -9.05
N PRO A 299 -5.50 -4.42 -8.52
CA PRO A 299 -4.17 -4.67 -8.01
C PRO A 299 -3.11 -4.42 -9.08
N MET A 300 -2.00 -3.81 -8.69
CA MET A 300 -0.88 -3.53 -9.59
C MET A 300 0.28 -4.51 -9.43
N VAL A 301 0.42 -5.08 -8.24
CA VAL A 301 1.50 -5.99 -7.87
C VAL A 301 0.93 -7.34 -7.48
N TYR A 302 1.48 -8.41 -8.01
CA TYR A 302 1.05 -9.78 -7.72
C TYR A 302 2.21 -10.62 -7.22
N CYS A 303 1.97 -11.41 -6.16
CA CYS A 303 2.90 -12.46 -5.75
C CYS A 303 2.17 -13.71 -5.26
N GLY A 304 2.87 -14.84 -5.23
CA GLY A 304 2.38 -16.06 -4.60
C GLY A 304 2.69 -16.05 -3.11
N LEU A 305 1.70 -16.36 -2.27
CA LEU A 305 1.87 -16.59 -0.83
C LEU A 305 1.66 -18.08 -0.53
N TYR A 306 2.66 -18.70 0.05
CA TYR A 306 2.66 -20.13 0.39
C TYR A 306 2.95 -20.32 1.86
N PRO A 307 2.24 -21.20 2.58
CA PRO A 307 2.62 -21.53 3.93
C PRO A 307 3.93 -22.35 3.92
N ALA A 308 4.87 -22.04 4.80
CA ALA A 308 6.11 -22.79 4.93
C ALA A 308 5.86 -24.27 5.29
N ASP A 309 4.79 -24.54 6.06
CA ASP A 309 4.23 -25.87 6.29
C ASP A 309 2.95 -26.03 5.47
N GLY A 310 2.98 -26.89 4.44
CA GLY A 310 1.84 -27.15 3.58
C GLY A 310 0.56 -27.61 4.29
N ALA A 311 0.66 -28.16 5.49
CA ALA A 311 -0.49 -28.51 6.31
C ALA A 311 -1.31 -27.28 6.75
N LYS A 312 -0.70 -26.09 6.80
CA LYS A 312 -1.34 -24.83 7.18
C LYS A 312 -2.06 -24.11 6.00
N TYR A 313 -2.18 -24.73 4.83
CA TYR A 313 -2.91 -24.12 3.69
C TYR A 313 -4.36 -23.71 4.03
N PRO A 314 -5.16 -24.51 4.75
CA PRO A 314 -6.50 -24.09 5.16
C PRO A 314 -6.49 -22.87 6.09
N GLU A 315 -5.51 -22.80 7.00
CA GLU A 315 -5.36 -21.67 7.92
C GLU A 315 -5.00 -20.37 7.16
N LEU A 316 -4.12 -20.48 6.16
CA LEU A 316 -3.78 -19.34 5.29
C LEU A 316 -5.00 -18.84 4.51
N ARG A 317 -5.82 -19.75 3.96
CA ARG A 317 -7.07 -19.37 3.29
C ARG A 317 -7.99 -18.60 4.22
N ASP A 318 -8.24 -19.14 5.41
CA ASP A 318 -9.15 -18.54 6.40
C ASP A 318 -8.62 -17.16 6.86
N ALA A 319 -7.30 -17.00 6.98
CA ALA A 319 -6.67 -15.74 7.32
C ALA A 319 -6.82 -14.71 6.20
N LEU A 320 -6.56 -15.09 4.94
CA LEU A 320 -6.75 -14.21 3.77
C LEU A 320 -8.22 -13.78 3.61
N GLU A 321 -9.17 -14.70 3.78
CA GLU A 321 -10.60 -14.39 3.79
C GLU A 321 -10.93 -13.34 4.86
N LYS A 322 -10.43 -13.50 6.09
CA LYS A 322 -10.64 -12.53 7.18
C LYS A 322 -9.99 -11.17 6.89
N LEU A 323 -8.76 -11.16 6.35
CA LEU A 323 -8.12 -9.90 5.97
C LEU A 323 -8.89 -9.16 4.89
N GLN A 324 -9.36 -9.88 3.85
CA GLN A 324 -10.16 -9.31 2.77
C GLN A 324 -11.47 -8.66 3.25
N LEU A 325 -12.03 -9.11 4.40
CA LEU A 325 -13.20 -8.49 5.01
C LEU A 325 -12.93 -7.03 5.45
N ASN A 326 -11.70 -6.77 5.88
CA ASN A 326 -11.28 -5.47 6.37
C ASN A 326 -10.43 -4.68 5.37
N ASP A 327 -10.05 -5.31 4.26
CA ASP A 327 -9.26 -4.74 3.18
C ASP A 327 -9.83 -5.14 1.82
N ALA A 328 -10.71 -4.32 1.29
CA ALA A 328 -11.39 -4.59 0.02
C ALA A 328 -10.46 -4.52 -1.21
N SER A 329 -9.23 -4.05 -1.04
CA SER A 329 -8.22 -3.99 -2.11
C SER A 329 -7.43 -5.28 -2.26
N LEU A 330 -7.44 -6.14 -1.23
CA LEU A 330 -6.78 -7.45 -1.27
C LEU A 330 -7.52 -8.40 -2.20
N PHE A 331 -6.83 -8.86 -3.22
CA PHE A 331 -7.30 -9.91 -4.13
C PHE A 331 -6.49 -11.19 -3.89
N PHE A 332 -7.13 -12.35 -3.91
CA PHE A 332 -6.43 -13.63 -3.88
C PHE A 332 -7.20 -14.73 -4.60
N GLU A 333 -6.48 -15.66 -5.18
CA GLU A 333 -7.00 -16.86 -5.82
C GLU A 333 -6.09 -18.07 -5.54
N PRO A 334 -6.62 -19.29 -5.48
CA PRO A 334 -5.80 -20.49 -5.27
C PRO A 334 -4.75 -20.67 -6.36
N GLU A 335 -3.53 -21.00 -5.94
CA GLU A 335 -2.40 -21.27 -6.83
C GLU A 335 -1.66 -22.52 -6.37
N THR A 336 -0.99 -23.20 -7.30
CA THR A 336 -0.15 -24.36 -7.00
C THR A 336 1.23 -24.17 -7.65
N SER A 337 2.28 -24.33 -6.86
CA SER A 337 3.66 -24.36 -7.30
C SER A 337 4.23 -25.77 -7.18
N ILE A 338 5.01 -26.20 -8.14
CA ILE A 338 5.69 -27.49 -8.09
C ILE A 338 6.71 -27.51 -6.94
N ALA A 339 7.37 -26.36 -6.69
CA ALA A 339 8.39 -26.22 -5.66
C ALA A 339 7.81 -26.01 -4.26
N LEU A 340 6.70 -25.24 -4.12
CA LEU A 340 6.16 -24.77 -2.84
C LEU A 340 4.83 -25.42 -2.43
N GLY A 341 4.18 -26.18 -3.33
CA GLY A 341 2.90 -26.81 -3.09
C GLY A 341 1.70 -25.88 -3.26
N PHE A 342 0.69 -26.02 -2.40
CA PHE A 342 -0.53 -25.20 -2.47
C PHE A 342 -0.36 -23.87 -1.78
N GLY A 343 -0.82 -22.80 -2.42
CA GLY A 343 -0.79 -21.44 -1.92
C GLY A 343 -1.85 -20.57 -2.60
N PHE A 344 -1.62 -19.27 -2.58
CA PHE A 344 -2.52 -18.29 -3.19
C PHE A 344 -1.73 -17.28 -4.01
N ARG A 345 -2.23 -16.96 -5.19
CA ARG A 345 -1.82 -15.80 -5.96
C ARG A 345 -2.56 -14.59 -5.41
N CYS A 346 -1.82 -13.65 -4.85
CA CYS A 346 -2.38 -12.45 -4.22
C CYS A 346 -2.04 -11.21 -5.04
N GLY A 347 -3.00 -10.28 -5.12
CA GLY A 347 -2.85 -8.99 -5.76
C GLY A 347 -2.90 -7.87 -4.73
N PHE A 348 -2.00 -6.90 -4.87
CA PHE A 348 -1.76 -5.79 -3.95
C PHE A 348 -1.71 -4.46 -4.69
N LEU A 349 -1.94 -3.36 -3.98
CA LEU A 349 -1.86 -2.01 -4.53
C LEU A 349 -0.42 -1.60 -4.86
N GLY A 350 0.53 -2.03 -4.02
CA GLY A 350 1.96 -1.77 -4.15
C GLY A 350 2.76 -2.67 -3.21
N LEU A 351 4.06 -2.41 -3.10
CA LEU A 351 4.94 -3.22 -2.23
C LEU A 351 4.67 -3.01 -0.75
N LEU A 352 4.42 -1.79 -0.32
CA LEU A 352 4.12 -1.51 1.08
C LEU A 352 2.85 -2.22 1.51
N HIS A 353 1.82 -2.27 0.65
CA HIS A 353 0.61 -3.03 0.90
C HIS A 353 0.90 -4.53 1.04
N LEU A 354 1.76 -5.09 0.16
CA LEU A 354 2.18 -6.49 0.23
C LEU A 354 2.89 -6.80 1.56
N GLU A 355 3.86 -5.97 1.97
CA GLU A 355 4.60 -6.14 3.22
C GLU A 355 3.68 -6.10 4.44
N ILE A 356 2.73 -5.17 4.46
CA ILE A 356 1.77 -5.05 5.56
C ILE A 356 0.88 -6.29 5.65
N ILE A 357 0.34 -6.78 4.53
CA ILE A 357 -0.48 -8.00 4.52
C ILE A 357 0.34 -9.21 4.96
N GLN A 358 1.58 -9.34 4.49
CA GLN A 358 2.48 -10.41 4.92
C GLN A 358 2.75 -10.36 6.43
N GLU A 359 3.15 -9.19 6.96
CA GLU A 359 3.40 -9.05 8.40
C GLU A 359 2.15 -9.30 9.25
N ARG A 360 0.97 -8.91 8.78
CA ARG A 360 -0.29 -9.20 9.45
C ARG A 360 -0.59 -10.70 9.47
N LEU A 361 -0.37 -11.42 8.37
CA LEU A 361 -0.52 -12.87 8.32
C LEU A 361 0.44 -13.57 9.29
N GLU A 362 1.68 -13.10 9.38
CA GLU A 362 2.70 -13.64 10.28
C GLU A 362 2.38 -13.35 11.76
N ARG A 363 2.02 -12.09 12.10
CA ARG A 363 1.83 -11.66 13.48
C ARG A 363 0.43 -11.97 14.05
N GLU A 364 -0.64 -11.68 13.30
CA GLU A 364 -2.02 -11.84 13.77
C GLU A 364 -2.49 -13.30 13.67
N TYR A 365 -2.00 -14.07 12.68
CA TYR A 365 -2.42 -15.44 12.42
C TYR A 365 -1.35 -16.49 12.65
N ASN A 366 -0.14 -16.08 13.06
CA ASN A 366 1.00 -16.97 13.37
C ASN A 366 1.33 -17.93 12.23
N LEU A 367 1.37 -17.39 10.99
CA LEU A 367 1.68 -18.13 9.78
C LEU A 367 3.11 -17.83 9.33
N ASP A 368 3.93 -18.85 9.17
CA ASP A 368 5.21 -18.72 8.48
C ASP A 368 4.98 -18.82 6.97
N LEU A 369 5.36 -17.77 6.21
CA LEU A 369 5.05 -17.65 4.81
C LEU A 369 6.30 -17.67 3.94
N VAL A 370 6.19 -18.26 2.76
CA VAL A 370 7.12 -18.11 1.64
C VAL A 370 6.43 -17.26 0.58
N THR A 371 7.02 -16.11 0.28
CA THR A 371 6.55 -15.21 -0.77
C THR A 371 7.37 -15.40 -2.04
N THR A 372 6.70 -15.51 -3.18
CA THR A 372 7.40 -15.44 -4.48
C THR A 372 7.74 -13.99 -4.81
N ALA A 373 8.60 -13.78 -5.79
CA ALA A 373 8.90 -12.43 -6.25
C ALA A 373 7.62 -11.71 -6.69
N PRO A 374 7.40 -10.46 -6.22
CA PRO A 374 6.34 -9.62 -6.74
C PRO A 374 6.55 -9.37 -8.24
N GLY A 375 5.48 -9.29 -8.98
CA GLY A 375 5.48 -8.99 -10.41
C GLY A 375 4.26 -8.17 -10.79
N VAL A 376 4.30 -7.63 -12.00
CA VAL A 376 3.17 -6.87 -12.56
C VAL A 376 2.31 -7.75 -13.45
N VAL A 377 1.15 -7.26 -13.85
CA VAL A 377 0.32 -7.92 -14.86
C VAL A 377 0.87 -7.56 -16.24
N TYR A 378 1.20 -8.57 -17.04
CA TYR A 378 1.56 -8.40 -18.43
C TYR A 378 0.40 -8.77 -19.33
N ARG A 379 0.23 -8.10 -20.46
CA ARG A 379 -0.71 -8.49 -21.50
C ARG A 379 0.00 -9.25 -22.60
N ILE A 380 -0.51 -10.42 -22.90
CA ILE A 380 0.01 -11.26 -23.98
C ILE A 380 -1.02 -11.30 -25.09
N HIS A 381 -0.62 -10.80 -26.25
CA HIS A 381 -1.37 -10.92 -27.48
C HIS A 381 -0.93 -12.18 -28.21
N LYS A 382 -1.85 -13.12 -28.36
CA LYS A 382 -1.59 -14.39 -29.04
C LYS A 382 -1.82 -14.27 -30.54
N THR A 383 -1.13 -15.11 -31.31
CA THR A 383 -1.26 -15.20 -32.77
C THR A 383 -2.68 -15.55 -33.25
N ASN A 384 -3.52 -16.10 -32.37
CA ASN A 384 -4.94 -16.39 -32.65
C ASN A 384 -5.87 -15.19 -32.37
N GLY A 385 -5.33 -14.04 -31.95
CA GLY A 385 -6.08 -12.84 -31.61
C GLY A 385 -6.63 -12.79 -30.17
N GLU A 386 -6.37 -13.80 -29.36
CA GLU A 386 -6.70 -13.80 -27.93
C GLU A 386 -5.75 -12.89 -27.15
N VAL A 387 -6.28 -12.11 -26.21
CA VAL A 387 -5.48 -11.29 -25.26
C VAL A 387 -5.65 -11.86 -23.87
N ILE A 388 -4.56 -12.20 -23.21
CA ILE A 388 -4.57 -12.74 -21.85
C ILE A 388 -3.76 -11.85 -20.91
N ASP A 389 -4.27 -11.64 -19.70
CA ASP A 389 -3.55 -10.99 -18.61
C ASP A 389 -2.74 -12.04 -17.84
N LEU A 390 -1.41 -11.88 -17.85
CA LEU A 390 -0.49 -12.80 -17.22
C LEU A 390 0.00 -12.23 -15.88
N THR A 391 -0.42 -12.84 -14.79
CA THR A 391 -0.01 -12.50 -13.41
C THR A 391 1.09 -13.42 -12.88
N ASN A 392 1.17 -14.64 -13.38
CA ASN A 392 2.15 -15.65 -12.97
C ASN A 392 3.06 -16.04 -14.16
N PRO A 393 4.38 -15.80 -14.07
CA PRO A 393 5.33 -16.16 -15.14
C PRO A 393 5.29 -17.65 -15.55
N SER A 394 4.90 -18.54 -14.61
CA SER A 394 4.82 -19.98 -14.91
C SER A 394 3.69 -20.34 -15.89
N ASN A 395 2.69 -19.48 -16.02
CA ASN A 395 1.55 -19.64 -16.94
C ASN A 395 1.80 -19.00 -18.31
N MET A 396 3.04 -18.58 -18.61
CA MET A 396 3.37 -18.00 -19.90
C MET A 396 3.14 -19.00 -21.03
N PRO A 397 2.39 -18.61 -22.08
CA PRO A 397 2.19 -19.45 -23.27
C PRO A 397 3.50 -19.82 -23.97
N ASP A 398 3.46 -20.81 -24.85
CA ASP A 398 4.60 -21.12 -25.70
C ASP A 398 4.98 -19.89 -26.55
N PRO A 399 6.28 -19.58 -26.68
CA PRO A 399 6.73 -18.43 -27.49
C PRO A 399 6.18 -18.40 -28.92
N SER A 400 5.86 -19.56 -29.50
CA SER A 400 5.26 -19.65 -30.84
C SER A 400 3.81 -19.19 -30.91
N GLU A 401 3.11 -19.14 -29.78
CA GLU A 401 1.72 -18.65 -29.68
C GLU A 401 1.65 -17.14 -29.40
N ILE A 402 2.78 -16.49 -29.06
CA ILE A 402 2.85 -15.08 -28.68
C ILE A 402 3.14 -14.24 -29.92
N GLU A 403 2.28 -13.28 -30.23
CA GLU A 403 2.52 -12.27 -31.27
C GLU A 403 3.38 -11.13 -30.71
N TYR A 404 2.95 -10.54 -29.58
CA TYR A 404 3.70 -9.56 -28.83
C TYR A 404 3.22 -9.48 -27.37
N MET A 405 3.99 -8.80 -26.53
CA MET A 405 3.65 -8.59 -25.12
C MET A 405 3.66 -7.11 -24.79
N GLU A 406 2.79 -6.73 -23.85
CA GLU A 406 2.72 -5.38 -23.29
C GLU A 406 3.02 -5.42 -21.80
N GLU A 407 3.69 -4.37 -21.32
CA GLU A 407 3.93 -4.12 -19.91
C GLU A 407 3.23 -2.85 -19.44
N PRO A 408 2.83 -2.76 -18.14
CA PRO A 408 2.21 -1.57 -17.59
C PRO A 408 3.25 -0.45 -17.46
N ILE A 409 2.87 0.72 -17.94
CA ILE A 409 3.65 1.96 -17.88
C ILE A 409 2.97 2.92 -16.92
N VAL A 410 3.75 3.59 -16.10
CA VAL A 410 3.29 4.63 -15.19
C VAL A 410 3.79 6.00 -15.64
N SER A 411 2.95 7.02 -15.43
CA SER A 411 3.35 8.41 -15.44
C SER A 411 3.88 8.74 -14.05
N ALA A 412 5.12 9.18 -13.98
CA ALA A 412 5.85 9.40 -12.73
C ALA A 412 6.24 10.86 -12.57
N GLU A 413 5.98 11.41 -11.39
CA GLU A 413 6.36 12.75 -10.99
C GLU A 413 7.38 12.67 -9.84
N ILE A 414 8.56 13.26 -10.06
CA ILE A 414 9.66 13.23 -9.10
C ILE A 414 10.05 14.66 -8.76
N MET A 415 9.78 15.07 -7.54
CA MET A 415 10.23 16.37 -7.04
C MET A 415 11.58 16.21 -6.35
N VAL A 416 12.55 17.05 -6.71
CA VAL A 416 13.92 16.93 -6.22
C VAL A 416 14.60 18.30 -6.21
N THR A 417 15.58 18.50 -5.31
CA THR A 417 16.42 19.69 -5.33
C THR A 417 17.35 19.71 -6.55
N THR A 418 17.61 20.88 -7.09
CA THR A 418 18.34 21.07 -8.36
C THR A 418 19.72 20.41 -8.38
N GLU A 419 20.39 20.29 -7.21
CA GLU A 419 21.71 19.64 -7.12
C GLU A 419 21.68 18.13 -7.45
N PHE A 420 20.54 17.45 -7.23
CA PHE A 420 20.39 16.01 -7.47
C PHE A 420 19.68 15.65 -8.77
N VAL A 421 19.22 16.64 -9.55
CA VAL A 421 18.51 16.41 -10.83
C VAL A 421 19.28 15.43 -11.72
N GLY A 422 20.58 15.65 -11.90
CA GLY A 422 21.41 14.78 -12.74
C GLY A 422 21.47 13.32 -12.26
N ALA A 423 21.58 13.11 -10.95
CA ALA A 423 21.63 11.77 -10.35
C ALA A 423 20.28 11.03 -10.49
N ILE A 424 19.16 11.76 -10.37
CA ILE A 424 17.82 11.20 -10.52
C ILE A 424 17.50 10.91 -11.99
N MET A 425 17.89 11.80 -12.92
CA MET A 425 17.74 11.55 -14.35
C MET A 425 18.52 10.28 -14.78
N GLN A 426 19.73 10.09 -14.25
CA GLN A 426 20.50 8.88 -14.48
C GLN A 426 19.77 7.63 -13.93
N LEU A 427 19.22 7.69 -12.72
CA LEU A 427 18.44 6.59 -12.14
C LEU A 427 17.26 6.22 -13.04
N CYS A 428 16.48 7.21 -13.48
CA CYS A 428 15.33 6.97 -14.37
C CYS A 428 15.77 6.34 -15.70
N GLN A 429 16.89 6.76 -16.25
CA GLN A 429 17.44 6.19 -17.49
C GLN A 429 17.88 4.73 -17.29
N GLU A 430 18.52 4.40 -16.16
CA GLU A 430 18.89 3.02 -15.78
C GLU A 430 17.65 2.12 -15.66
N ARG A 431 16.49 2.71 -15.31
CA ARG A 431 15.18 2.03 -15.18
C ARG A 431 14.31 2.15 -16.44
N ARG A 432 14.91 2.38 -17.60
CA ARG A 432 14.20 2.49 -18.90
C ARG A 432 13.18 3.63 -18.97
N GLY A 433 13.36 4.66 -18.13
CA GLY A 433 12.44 5.80 -18.08
C GLY A 433 12.54 6.67 -19.33
N VAL A 434 11.38 7.07 -19.84
CA VAL A 434 11.24 8.04 -20.93
C VAL A 434 11.03 9.42 -20.32
N TYR A 435 11.96 10.34 -20.55
CA TYR A 435 11.87 11.71 -20.07
C TYR A 435 10.80 12.49 -20.85
N LEU A 436 9.85 13.09 -20.11
CA LEU A 436 8.78 13.90 -20.69
C LEU A 436 9.05 15.39 -20.55
N GLY A 437 9.61 15.82 -19.42
CA GLY A 437 9.87 17.21 -19.15
C GLY A 437 10.37 17.48 -17.74
N MET A 438 10.76 18.73 -17.52
CA MET A 438 11.18 19.22 -16.21
C MET A 438 10.63 20.63 -16.03
N GLU A 439 10.06 20.90 -14.87
CA GLU A 439 9.55 22.20 -14.46
C GLU A 439 10.30 22.64 -13.21
N TYR A 440 10.80 23.88 -13.18
CA TYR A 440 11.36 24.45 -11.97
C TYR A 440 10.21 25.06 -11.15
N MET A 441 9.99 24.53 -9.96
CA MET A 441 8.98 25.03 -9.04
C MET A 441 9.50 26.25 -8.28
N GLU A 442 10.82 26.25 -7.99
CA GLU A 442 11.60 27.32 -7.39
C GLU A 442 13.04 27.25 -7.94
N GLU A 443 13.89 28.23 -7.56
CA GLU A 443 15.32 28.23 -7.92
C GLU A 443 16.05 26.95 -7.45
N THR A 444 15.60 26.35 -6.37
CA THR A 444 16.25 25.20 -5.70
C THR A 444 15.56 23.86 -5.95
N ARG A 445 14.36 23.83 -6.55
CA ARG A 445 13.54 22.61 -6.71
C ARG A 445 13.04 22.45 -8.13
N ALA A 446 13.07 21.21 -8.61
CA ALA A 446 12.59 20.81 -9.92
C ALA A 446 11.61 19.63 -9.82
N LEU A 447 10.57 19.65 -10.64
CA LEU A 447 9.64 18.55 -10.88
C LEU A 447 10.03 17.87 -12.19
N LEU A 448 10.46 16.62 -12.09
CA LEU A 448 10.80 15.78 -13.25
C LEU A 448 9.58 14.91 -13.61
N LYS A 449 9.22 14.87 -14.88
CA LYS A 449 8.13 14.04 -15.40
C LYS A 449 8.71 12.94 -16.29
N TYR A 450 8.37 11.69 -15.96
CA TYR A 450 8.83 10.50 -16.65
C TYR A 450 7.70 9.52 -16.93
N GLU A 451 7.88 8.69 -17.94
CA GLU A 451 7.16 7.43 -18.09
C GLU A 451 8.10 6.30 -17.76
N LEU A 452 7.69 5.42 -16.87
CA LEU A 452 8.51 4.31 -16.36
C LEU A 452 7.73 3.01 -16.44
N PRO A 453 8.37 1.90 -16.82
CA PRO A 453 7.75 0.57 -16.66
C PRO A 453 7.51 0.26 -15.18
N LEU A 454 6.30 -0.12 -14.83
CA LEU A 454 5.92 -0.39 -13.44
C LEU A 454 6.85 -1.43 -12.79
N ASN A 455 7.24 -2.45 -13.54
CA ASN A 455 8.13 -3.50 -13.03
C ASN A 455 9.54 -3.00 -12.65
N GLU A 456 9.99 -1.87 -13.19
CA GLU A 456 11.30 -1.29 -12.88
C GLU A 456 11.28 -0.41 -11.62
N ILE A 457 10.10 -0.04 -11.12
CA ILE A 457 9.94 0.80 -9.93
C ILE A 457 9.47 0.03 -8.69
N ILE A 458 8.95 -1.20 -8.86
CA ILE A 458 8.37 -1.97 -7.76
C ILE A 458 9.40 -2.34 -6.70
N TYR A 459 10.65 -2.62 -7.08
CA TYR A 459 11.60 -3.20 -6.13
C TYR A 459 12.33 -2.14 -5.28
N ASP A 460 13.40 -1.62 -5.77
CA ASP A 460 14.37 -0.81 -5.04
C ASP A 460 14.45 0.65 -5.52
N PHE A 461 13.55 1.03 -6.45
CA PHE A 461 13.58 2.38 -7.05
C PHE A 461 13.41 3.48 -6.01
N PHE A 462 12.48 3.32 -5.06
CA PHE A 462 12.22 4.32 -4.02
C PHE A 462 13.44 4.48 -3.09
N ASP A 463 14.07 3.38 -2.70
CA ASP A 463 15.27 3.38 -1.86
C ASP A 463 16.46 4.00 -2.61
N ALA A 464 16.64 3.66 -3.88
CA ALA A 464 17.64 4.26 -4.74
C ALA A 464 17.41 5.77 -4.94
N LEU A 465 16.15 6.17 -5.11
CA LEU A 465 15.75 7.57 -5.23
C LEU A 465 16.15 8.36 -3.96
N LYS A 466 15.78 7.86 -2.79
CA LYS A 466 16.10 8.46 -1.48
C LYS A 466 17.62 8.50 -1.25
N SER A 467 18.31 7.42 -1.54
CA SER A 467 19.77 7.33 -1.38
C SER A 467 20.50 8.34 -2.26
N ARG A 468 20.14 8.42 -3.56
CA ARG A 468 20.80 9.33 -4.54
C ARG A 468 20.47 10.80 -4.32
N SER A 469 19.36 11.09 -3.63
CA SER A 469 18.93 12.46 -3.30
C SER A 469 19.17 12.85 -1.83
N ARG A 470 19.85 12.01 -1.04
CA ARG A 470 20.02 12.21 0.41
C ARG A 470 18.70 12.41 1.16
N GLY A 471 17.64 11.80 0.68
CA GLY A 471 16.30 11.89 1.26
C GLY A 471 15.45 13.06 0.75
N TYR A 472 15.97 13.91 -0.13
CA TYR A 472 15.26 15.11 -0.61
C TYR A 472 14.32 14.85 -1.80
N ALA A 473 14.37 13.69 -2.44
CA ALA A 473 13.45 13.39 -3.53
C ALA A 473 12.15 12.79 -3.02
N SER A 474 11.03 13.28 -3.52
CA SER A 474 9.72 12.66 -3.40
C SER A 474 9.25 12.13 -4.75
N PHE A 475 8.39 11.11 -4.71
CA PHE A 475 7.96 10.35 -5.88
C PHE A 475 6.48 10.02 -5.78
N ASP A 476 5.76 10.29 -6.85
CA ASP A 476 4.39 9.86 -7.05
C ASP A 476 4.22 9.30 -8.45
N TYR A 477 3.26 8.39 -8.65
CA TYR A 477 3.02 7.79 -9.96
C TYR A 477 1.58 7.33 -10.13
N GLU A 478 1.14 7.34 -11.38
CA GLU A 478 -0.16 6.83 -11.80
C GLU A 478 -0.02 5.87 -12.97
N LEU A 479 -0.88 4.85 -13.03
CA LEU A 479 -0.91 3.93 -14.16
C LEU A 479 -1.39 4.67 -15.43
N LYS A 480 -0.50 4.82 -16.41
CA LYS A 480 -0.82 5.40 -17.73
C LYS A 480 -1.57 4.41 -18.63
N GLY A 481 -1.13 3.14 -18.62
CA GLY A 481 -1.65 2.10 -19.49
C GLY A 481 -0.63 1.02 -19.79
N TYR A 482 -0.78 0.37 -20.93
CA TYR A 482 0.10 -0.72 -21.37
C TYR A 482 0.80 -0.34 -22.65
N GLU A 483 2.08 -0.68 -22.78
CA GLU A 483 2.89 -0.47 -23.98
C GLU A 483 3.63 -1.73 -24.38
N GLN A 484 3.78 -1.96 -25.68
CA GLN A 484 4.50 -3.10 -26.23
C GLN A 484 5.97 -3.05 -25.81
N SER A 485 6.50 -4.19 -25.36
CA SER A 485 7.89 -4.33 -24.93
C SER A 485 8.48 -5.69 -25.30
N GLN A 486 9.80 -5.74 -25.45
CA GLN A 486 10.54 -6.98 -25.69
C GLN A 486 10.79 -7.69 -24.35
N LEU A 487 9.85 -8.54 -23.97
CA LEU A 487 9.86 -9.24 -22.70
C LEU A 487 10.20 -10.72 -22.91
N VAL A 488 10.94 -11.29 -21.97
CA VAL A 488 11.30 -12.71 -21.97
C VAL A 488 11.09 -13.31 -20.59
N LYS A 489 10.77 -14.61 -20.56
CA LYS A 489 10.73 -15.40 -19.34
C LYS A 489 12.14 -15.81 -18.95
N LEU A 490 12.56 -15.41 -17.74
CA LEU A 490 13.80 -15.80 -17.11
C LEU A 490 13.50 -16.89 -16.07
N ASP A 491 13.97 -18.10 -16.34
CA ASP A 491 13.82 -19.24 -15.44
C ASP A 491 15.11 -19.48 -14.64
N ILE A 492 14.97 -19.72 -13.34
CA ILE A 492 16.07 -20.13 -12.47
C ILE A 492 16.02 -21.65 -12.28
N LEU A 493 17.14 -22.31 -12.57
CA LEU A 493 17.31 -23.74 -12.38
C LEU A 493 18.28 -23.99 -11.23
N ILE A 494 17.86 -24.78 -10.26
CA ILE A 494 18.71 -25.23 -9.15
C ILE A 494 18.89 -26.73 -9.27
N ASN A 495 20.15 -27.18 -9.29
CA ASN A 495 20.51 -28.56 -9.56
C ASN A 495 19.92 -29.10 -10.89
N LYS A 496 19.77 -28.23 -11.90
CA LYS A 496 19.18 -28.48 -13.24
C LYS A 496 17.65 -28.62 -13.26
N GLU A 497 16.96 -28.43 -12.17
CA GLU A 497 15.50 -28.40 -12.09
C GLU A 497 15.01 -26.97 -12.04
N THR A 498 14.03 -26.63 -12.85
CA THR A 498 13.41 -25.30 -12.87
C THR A 498 12.62 -25.08 -11.59
N VAL A 499 12.87 -23.97 -10.92
CA VAL A 499 12.10 -23.55 -9.75
C VAL A 499 11.07 -22.53 -10.22
N ASP A 500 9.84 -22.95 -10.36
CA ASP A 500 8.72 -22.14 -10.87
C ASP A 500 8.49 -20.85 -10.05
N ALA A 501 8.67 -20.93 -8.73
CA ALA A 501 8.58 -19.80 -7.82
C ALA A 501 9.67 -18.72 -8.01
N LEU A 502 10.73 -19.04 -8.76
CA LEU A 502 11.85 -18.16 -9.13
C LEU A 502 11.87 -17.85 -10.64
N SER A 503 10.73 -17.94 -11.31
CA SER A 503 10.57 -17.50 -12.69
C SER A 503 10.11 -16.05 -12.75
N PHE A 504 10.69 -15.27 -13.67
CA PHE A 504 10.42 -13.84 -13.83
C PHE A 504 10.13 -13.50 -15.28
N ILE A 505 9.36 -12.43 -15.49
CA ILE A 505 9.32 -11.77 -16.79
C ILE A 505 10.17 -10.52 -16.70
N VAL A 506 11.12 -10.41 -17.62
CA VAL A 506 12.11 -9.33 -17.62
C VAL A 506 12.27 -8.77 -19.04
N PHE A 507 12.72 -7.53 -19.14
CA PHE A 507 13.12 -6.96 -20.41
C PHE A 507 14.30 -7.73 -21.00
N GLU A 508 14.24 -8.09 -22.28
CA GLU A 508 15.24 -8.93 -22.94
C GLU A 508 16.66 -8.38 -22.80
N GLY A 509 16.82 -7.06 -22.96
CA GLY A 509 18.12 -6.38 -22.84
C GLY A 509 18.76 -6.49 -21.46
N SER A 510 17.99 -6.64 -20.38
CA SER A 510 18.47 -6.76 -19.00
C SER A 510 18.52 -8.21 -18.50
N ALA A 511 18.03 -9.18 -19.27
CA ALA A 511 17.87 -10.58 -18.83
C ALA A 511 19.19 -11.22 -18.38
N TYR A 512 20.28 -10.97 -19.09
CA TYR A 512 21.60 -11.52 -18.73
C TYR A 512 22.10 -10.97 -17.39
N GLU A 513 22.08 -9.67 -17.22
CA GLU A 513 22.57 -9.01 -16.00
C GLU A 513 21.75 -9.42 -14.77
N ARG A 514 20.42 -9.38 -14.89
CA ARG A 514 19.51 -9.84 -13.82
C ARG A 514 19.73 -11.32 -13.50
N GLY A 515 19.78 -12.19 -14.50
CA GLY A 515 20.02 -13.62 -14.33
C GLY A 515 21.35 -13.91 -13.62
N ARG A 516 22.38 -13.16 -13.96
CA ARG A 516 23.70 -13.27 -13.32
C ARG A 516 23.65 -12.86 -11.85
N LYS A 517 23.13 -11.67 -11.54
CA LYS A 517 22.97 -11.17 -10.15
C LYS A 517 22.15 -12.13 -9.29
N MET A 518 21.05 -12.67 -9.83
CA MET A 518 20.23 -13.65 -9.15
C MET A 518 21.00 -14.93 -8.83
N CYS A 519 21.75 -15.46 -9.77
CA CYS A 519 22.59 -16.65 -9.55
C CYS A 519 23.65 -16.40 -8.48
N GLU A 520 24.28 -15.23 -8.46
CA GLU A 520 25.27 -14.82 -7.47
C GLU A 520 24.66 -14.76 -6.07
N LYS A 521 23.52 -14.07 -5.89
CA LYS A 521 22.82 -13.99 -4.59
C LYS A 521 22.30 -15.35 -4.10
N LEU A 522 21.70 -16.14 -4.96
CA LEU A 522 21.24 -17.49 -4.61
C LEU A 522 22.39 -18.42 -4.19
N LYS A 523 23.57 -18.27 -4.76
CA LYS A 523 24.75 -19.03 -4.37
C LYS A 523 25.17 -18.76 -2.92
N ASP A 524 24.99 -17.55 -2.44
CA ASP A 524 25.37 -17.16 -1.08
C ASP A 524 24.31 -17.61 -0.06
N GLU A 525 23.05 -17.64 -0.43
CA GLU A 525 21.92 -18.02 0.43
C GLU A 525 21.70 -19.56 0.49
N ILE A 526 21.99 -20.29 -0.59
CA ILE A 526 21.78 -21.74 -0.61
C ILE A 526 22.89 -22.45 0.20
N PRO A 527 22.54 -23.25 1.20
CA PRO A 527 23.50 -23.91 2.05
C PRO A 527 24.35 -24.94 1.28
N LYS A 528 25.62 -25.07 1.66
CA LYS A 528 26.53 -26.04 1.06
C LYS A 528 26.10 -27.47 1.40
N HIS A 529 25.94 -28.28 0.38
CA HIS A 529 25.65 -29.72 0.49
C HIS A 529 26.92 -30.58 0.28
N LEU A 530 26.79 -31.89 0.42
CA LEU A 530 27.86 -32.83 0.16
C LEU A 530 28.20 -32.97 -1.34
N PHE A 531 27.41 -32.37 -2.22
CA PHE A 531 27.58 -32.33 -3.66
C PHE A 531 27.51 -30.88 -4.17
N GLU A 532 27.96 -30.67 -5.41
CA GLU A 532 27.91 -29.34 -6.06
C GLU A 532 26.49 -29.06 -6.57
N ILE A 533 25.98 -27.87 -6.28
CA ILE A 533 24.67 -27.41 -6.73
C ILE A 533 24.90 -26.34 -7.81
N PRO A 534 24.68 -26.64 -9.11
CA PRO A 534 24.64 -25.61 -10.13
C PRO A 534 23.37 -24.78 -10.00
N ILE A 535 23.51 -23.47 -10.03
CA ILE A 535 22.44 -22.48 -10.13
C ILE A 535 22.58 -21.85 -11.52
N GLN A 536 21.51 -21.85 -12.29
CA GLN A 536 21.52 -21.44 -13.68
C GLN A 536 20.34 -20.54 -13.98
N ALA A 537 20.57 -19.50 -14.74
CA ALA A 537 19.52 -18.66 -15.31
C ALA A 537 19.36 -19.00 -16.79
N ALA A 538 18.13 -19.19 -17.24
CA ALA A 538 17.83 -19.58 -18.61
C ALA A 538 16.71 -18.73 -19.21
N VAL A 539 16.81 -18.45 -20.51
CA VAL A 539 15.77 -17.81 -21.34
C VAL A 539 15.45 -18.71 -22.50
N GLY A 540 14.18 -19.12 -22.67
CA GLY A 540 13.77 -20.04 -23.74
C GLY A 540 14.54 -21.37 -23.73
N GLY A 541 14.90 -21.86 -22.53
CA GLY A 541 15.69 -23.10 -22.36
C GLY A 541 17.21 -22.92 -22.56
N LYS A 542 17.69 -21.77 -23.04
CA LYS A 542 19.11 -21.46 -23.20
C LYS A 542 19.66 -20.87 -21.89
N ILE A 543 20.70 -21.52 -21.35
CA ILE A 543 21.38 -21.02 -20.15
C ILE A 543 22.18 -19.76 -20.51
N ILE A 544 21.88 -18.65 -19.83
CA ILE A 544 22.55 -17.36 -20.04
C ILE A 544 23.54 -17.02 -18.93
N ALA A 545 23.29 -17.48 -17.69
CA ALA A 545 24.19 -17.29 -16.55
C ALA A 545 24.28 -18.56 -15.70
N ARG A 546 25.40 -18.74 -15.00
CA ARG A 546 25.62 -19.90 -14.14
C ARG A 546 26.55 -19.58 -12.99
N GLU A 547 26.12 -20.01 -11.79
CA GLU A 547 26.93 -20.08 -10.59
C GLU A 547 26.91 -21.49 -9.99
N THR A 548 27.79 -21.77 -9.04
CA THR A 548 27.86 -23.10 -8.43
C THR A 548 28.15 -23.00 -6.94
N VAL A 549 27.27 -23.54 -6.11
CA VAL A 549 27.52 -23.75 -4.68
C VAL A 549 28.47 -24.95 -4.55
N ARG A 550 29.68 -24.72 -4.05
CA ARG A 550 30.69 -25.75 -3.91
C ARG A 550 30.31 -26.77 -2.85
N ALA A 551 30.57 -28.04 -3.12
CA ALA A 551 30.35 -29.12 -2.15
C ALA A 551 31.18 -28.94 -0.88
N MET A 552 30.59 -29.26 0.27
CA MET A 552 31.33 -29.37 1.53
C MET A 552 32.45 -30.42 1.37
N ARG A 553 33.69 -30.04 1.69
CA ARG A 553 34.80 -30.95 1.74
C ARG A 553 34.84 -31.64 3.10
N LYS A 554 34.53 -32.94 3.12
CA LYS A 554 34.87 -33.78 4.25
C LYS A 554 36.33 -34.17 4.11
N ASP A 555 37.18 -33.82 5.06
CA ASP A 555 38.59 -34.23 5.02
C ASP A 555 38.67 -35.73 5.32
N VAL A 556 38.57 -36.53 4.26
CA VAL A 556 38.68 -38.00 4.34
C VAL A 556 40.13 -38.47 4.52
N LEU A 557 41.07 -37.53 4.38
CA LEU A 557 42.51 -37.82 4.50
C LEU A 557 43.05 -37.55 5.91
N ALA A 558 42.31 -36.87 6.79
CA ALA A 558 42.69 -36.54 8.18
C ALA A 558 43.10 -37.76 8.99
N LYS A 559 42.54 -38.94 8.67
CA LYS A 559 42.85 -40.21 9.36
C LYS A 559 43.93 -41.05 8.64
N CYS A 560 44.53 -40.55 7.56
CA CYS A 560 45.58 -41.26 6.84
C CYS A 560 46.96 -40.85 7.38
N TYR A 561 47.43 -41.56 8.39
CA TYR A 561 48.84 -41.48 8.83
C TYR A 561 49.74 -42.23 7.84
N GLY A 562 50.76 -41.55 7.30
CA GLY A 562 51.78 -42.15 6.45
C GLY A 562 51.58 -41.96 4.94
N GLY A 563 52.63 -42.12 4.14
CA GLY A 563 52.73 -41.77 2.74
C GLY A 563 52.05 -42.69 1.72
N ASP A 564 51.03 -43.47 2.08
CA ASP A 564 50.31 -44.35 1.15
C ASP A 564 49.44 -43.56 0.16
N ILE A 565 50.08 -43.24 -1.00
CA ILE A 565 49.49 -42.48 -2.10
C ILE A 565 48.30 -43.24 -2.71
N SER A 566 48.39 -44.58 -2.78
CA SER A 566 47.33 -45.42 -3.37
C SER A 566 46.04 -45.39 -2.57
N ARG A 567 46.17 -45.45 -1.25
CA ARG A 567 45.01 -45.37 -0.33
C ARG A 567 44.38 -44.00 -0.35
N LYS A 568 45.18 -42.93 -0.43
CA LYS A 568 44.68 -41.54 -0.58
C LYS A 568 43.88 -41.34 -1.87
N LYS A 569 44.41 -41.83 -3.03
CA LYS A 569 43.70 -41.81 -4.31
C LYS A 569 42.35 -42.56 -4.23
N LYS A 570 42.36 -43.78 -3.68
CA LYS A 570 41.15 -44.61 -3.59
C LYS A 570 40.08 -44.01 -2.70
N LEU A 571 40.46 -43.32 -1.62
CA LEU A 571 39.52 -42.61 -0.72
C LEU A 571 38.92 -41.38 -1.43
N LEU A 572 39.71 -40.63 -2.19
CA LEU A 572 39.25 -39.50 -2.98
C LEU A 572 38.32 -39.92 -4.13
N GLU A 573 38.58 -41.05 -4.79
CA GLU A 573 37.70 -41.62 -5.81
C GLU A 573 36.38 -42.07 -5.23
N LYS A 574 36.37 -42.79 -4.09
CA LYS A 574 35.13 -43.16 -3.36
C LYS A 574 34.33 -41.94 -2.92
N GLN A 575 34.99 -40.87 -2.48
CA GLN A 575 34.34 -39.63 -2.14
C GLN A 575 33.69 -38.99 -3.37
N LYS A 576 34.39 -39.00 -4.52
CA LYS A 576 33.87 -38.48 -5.79
C LYS A 576 32.66 -39.26 -6.30
N GLU A 577 32.70 -40.60 -6.23
CA GLU A 577 31.59 -41.48 -6.58
C GLU A 577 30.39 -41.28 -5.61
N GLY A 578 30.65 -41.21 -4.31
CA GLY A 578 29.62 -40.95 -3.31
C GLY A 578 28.91 -39.62 -3.54
N LYS A 579 29.66 -38.56 -3.85
CA LYS A 579 29.09 -37.24 -4.23
C LYS A 579 28.26 -37.31 -5.52
N LYS A 580 28.67 -38.10 -6.51
CA LYS A 580 27.93 -38.29 -7.77
C LYS A 580 26.61 -39.03 -7.54
N ARG A 581 26.56 -40.04 -6.64
CA ARG A 581 25.32 -40.74 -6.26
C ARG A 581 24.37 -39.85 -5.44
N MET A 582 24.90 -39.10 -4.48
CA MET A 582 24.08 -38.16 -3.69
C MET A 582 23.44 -37.05 -4.55
N ARG A 583 24.16 -36.61 -5.61
CA ARG A 583 23.60 -35.64 -6.55
C ARG A 583 22.42 -36.19 -7.36
N GLN A 584 22.34 -37.50 -7.57
CA GLN A 584 21.26 -38.16 -8.34
C GLN A 584 19.99 -38.36 -7.48
N VAL A 585 20.09 -38.30 -6.15
CA VAL A 585 19.02 -38.63 -5.22
C VAL A 585 18.68 -37.46 -4.28
N GLY A 586 19.52 -36.43 -4.22
CA GLY A 586 19.37 -35.34 -3.25
C GLY A 586 18.46 -34.23 -3.76
N ASN A 587 17.34 -34.00 -3.08
CA ASN A 587 16.59 -32.77 -3.18
C ASN A 587 17.41 -31.63 -2.56
N VAL A 588 17.41 -30.47 -3.20
CA VAL A 588 18.03 -29.24 -2.67
C VAL A 588 16.95 -28.46 -1.94
N GLU A 589 17.11 -28.31 -0.66
CA GLU A 589 16.25 -27.46 0.16
C GLU A 589 16.61 -25.99 -0.10
N ILE A 590 15.64 -25.18 -0.55
CA ILE A 590 15.82 -23.76 -0.82
C ILE A 590 15.31 -23.00 0.41
N PRO A 591 16.19 -22.29 1.14
CA PRO A 591 15.76 -21.52 2.30
C PRO A 591 14.83 -20.39 1.90
N GLN A 592 13.89 -20.00 2.79
CA GLN A 592 13.00 -18.87 2.58
C GLN A 592 13.75 -17.57 2.21
N LYS A 593 14.89 -17.32 2.86
CA LYS A 593 15.75 -16.17 2.54
C LYS A 593 16.20 -16.10 1.09
N ALA A 594 16.36 -17.25 0.42
CA ALA A 594 16.77 -17.29 -0.97
C ALA A 594 15.72 -16.70 -1.93
N PHE A 595 14.43 -16.85 -1.61
CA PHE A 595 13.35 -16.23 -2.38
C PHE A 595 13.31 -14.72 -2.20
N MET A 596 13.65 -14.22 -1.00
CA MET A 596 13.70 -12.80 -0.70
C MET A 596 14.97 -12.11 -1.23
N SER A 597 16.11 -12.83 -1.27
CA SER A 597 17.39 -12.26 -1.69
C SER A 597 17.41 -11.87 -3.16
N VAL A 598 16.65 -12.56 -4.02
CA VAL A 598 16.54 -12.23 -5.45
C VAL A 598 15.73 -10.98 -5.75
N LEU A 599 15.02 -10.44 -4.75
CA LEU A 599 14.22 -9.21 -4.88
C LEU A 599 15.07 -7.94 -4.75
N LYS A 600 16.14 -8.00 -3.96
CA LYS A 600 17.04 -6.87 -3.68
C LYS A 600 18.35 -7.05 -4.46
N LEU A 601 18.31 -6.80 -5.76
CA LEU A 601 19.46 -7.03 -6.64
C LEU A 601 20.53 -5.93 -6.59
N ASP A 602 20.18 -4.74 -6.13
CA ASP A 602 21.04 -3.54 -6.18
C ASP A 602 21.55 -3.07 -4.80
N ASP A 603 21.40 -3.90 -3.74
CA ASP A 603 22.01 -3.64 -2.44
C ASP A 603 23.54 -3.92 -2.49
N GLU A 604 24.32 -2.99 -3.06
CA GLU A 604 25.77 -2.79 -2.81
C GLU A 604 26.11 -1.31 -2.85
#